data_cc72123e19cf40fda94ae89af9771b77
#
_entry.id   cc72123e19cf40fda94ae89af9771b77
#
_cell.length_a   1.000
_cell.length_b   1.000
_cell.length_c   1.000
_cell.angle_alpha   90.00
_cell.angle_beta   90.00
_cell.angle_gamma   90.00
#
_symmetry.space_group_name_H-M   'P 1'
#
loop_
_entity.id
_entity.type
_entity.pdbx_description
1 polymer ?
#
loop_
_entity_poly.entity_id
_entity_poly.type
_entity_poly.pdbx_seq_one_letter_code
_entity_poly.pdbx_strand_id
1 'polypeptide(L)'
;MKKIVLLSTLLIGLAGCSQGNQTMEDRTKNPCGDKPNCVSTQDTREQHNIAPFTLADGVSLSQIETIILQQPRTKTAVKNDDYLRVEFTSKIMRFVDDLELKVEGNNLLVRSESRTGHSDFGVNRKRVDTLRAELTKAGLIE
;
A
#
# COMPACT_ATOMS: atom_id res chain seq x y z
N MET A 1 70.96 6.99 -8.34
CA MET A 1 69.93 5.96 -8.11
C MET A 1 68.67 6.67 -7.66
N LYS A 2 67.70 6.87 -8.56
CA LYS A 2 66.45 7.58 -8.27
C LYS A 2 65.40 6.52 -7.89
N LYS A 3 64.90 6.59 -6.62
CA LYS A 3 63.83 5.72 -6.17
C LYS A 3 62.48 6.29 -6.64
N ILE A 4 61.78 5.59 -7.49
CA ILE A 4 60.44 5.89 -7.92
C ILE A 4 59.50 5.28 -6.89
N VAL A 5 58.75 6.13 -6.17
CA VAL A 5 57.67 5.71 -5.27
C VAL A 5 56.38 5.71 -6.11
N LEU A 6 55.86 4.54 -6.39
CA LEU A 6 54.54 4.36 -7.00
C LEU A 6 53.48 4.58 -5.89
N LEU A 7 52.75 5.71 -6.02
CA LEU A 7 51.58 5.97 -5.19
C LEU A 7 50.37 5.29 -5.81
N SER A 8 49.94 4.16 -5.23
CA SER A 8 48.76 3.43 -5.62
C SER A 8 47.53 4.11 -5.02
N THR A 9 46.79 4.83 -5.84
CA THR A 9 45.48 5.42 -5.45
C THR A 9 44.40 4.33 -5.51
N LEU A 10 43.97 3.87 -4.34
CA LEU A 10 42.83 2.96 -4.16
C LEU A 10 41.54 3.77 -4.36
N LEU A 11 40.90 3.64 -5.52
CA LEU A 11 39.55 4.15 -5.75
C LEU A 11 38.54 3.24 -5.03
N ILE A 12 38.03 3.71 -3.89
CA ILE A 12 36.89 3.10 -3.21
C ILE A 12 35.65 3.56 -3.98
N GLY A 13 35.11 2.68 -4.83
CA GLY A 13 33.81 2.87 -5.47
C GLY A 13 32.71 2.81 -4.41
N LEU A 14 32.06 3.94 -4.14
CA LEU A 14 30.80 3.96 -3.40
C LEU A 14 29.74 3.34 -4.30
N ALA A 15 29.44 2.06 -4.08
CA ALA A 15 28.24 1.44 -4.60
C ALA A 15 27.04 2.06 -3.85
N GLY A 16 26.50 3.15 -4.40
CA GLY A 16 25.23 3.68 -3.98
C GLY A 16 24.16 2.63 -4.24
N CYS A 17 23.62 2.01 -3.19
CA CYS A 17 22.36 1.28 -3.29
C CYS A 17 21.27 2.30 -3.65
N SER A 18 21.02 2.49 -4.94
CA SER A 18 19.78 3.10 -5.39
C SER A 18 18.68 2.13 -4.99
N GLN A 19 18.00 2.40 -3.88
CA GLN A 19 16.67 1.82 -3.66
C GLN A 19 15.81 2.36 -4.78
N GLY A 20 15.70 1.57 -5.85
CA GLY A 20 14.84 1.85 -6.99
C GLY A 20 13.45 2.16 -6.43
N ASN A 21 12.95 3.31 -6.80
CA ASN A 21 11.56 3.67 -6.62
C ASN A 21 10.76 2.60 -7.35
N GLN A 22 10.33 1.55 -6.61
CA GLN A 22 9.49 0.52 -7.19
C GLN A 22 8.16 1.19 -7.50
N THR A 23 7.98 1.56 -8.76
CA THR A 23 6.66 1.85 -9.32
C THR A 23 5.88 0.55 -9.18
N MET A 24 5.27 0.35 -8.02
CA MET A 24 4.40 -0.80 -7.84
C MET A 24 3.19 -0.58 -8.74
N GLU A 25 3.00 -1.54 -9.61
CA GLU A 25 1.86 -1.62 -10.50
C GLU A 25 0.55 -1.63 -9.69
N ASP A 26 -0.51 -1.06 -10.24
CA ASP A 26 -1.87 -1.17 -9.72
C ASP A 26 -2.30 -2.64 -9.66
N ARG A 27 -2.49 -3.17 -8.46
CA ARG A 27 -2.89 -4.56 -8.21
C ARG A 27 -4.33 -4.67 -7.74
N THR A 28 -5.11 -3.61 -7.76
CA THR A 28 -6.48 -3.59 -7.24
C THR A 28 -7.40 -4.59 -7.94
N LYS A 29 -7.11 -4.92 -9.22
CA LYS A 29 -7.86 -5.91 -10.00
C LYS A 29 -7.41 -7.36 -9.79
N ASN A 30 -6.28 -7.57 -9.13
CA ASN A 30 -5.72 -8.89 -8.95
C ASN A 30 -6.26 -9.54 -7.67
N PRO A 31 -6.54 -10.85 -7.68
CA PRO A 31 -6.79 -11.58 -6.44
C PRO A 31 -5.53 -11.59 -5.57
N CYS A 32 -5.70 -11.89 -4.29
CA CYS A 32 -4.59 -12.10 -3.38
C CYS A 32 -3.74 -13.32 -3.77
N GLY A 33 -2.48 -13.36 -3.36
CA GLY A 33 -1.67 -14.58 -3.38
C GLY A 33 -2.19 -15.62 -2.39
N ASP A 34 -1.40 -16.69 -2.15
CA ASP A 34 -1.80 -17.78 -1.25
C ASP A 34 -1.51 -17.51 0.23
N LYS A 35 -0.75 -16.45 0.52
CA LYS A 35 -0.41 -16.08 1.90
C LYS A 35 -1.58 -15.39 2.59
N PRO A 36 -1.89 -15.73 3.86
CA PRO A 36 -2.98 -15.10 4.61
C PRO A 36 -2.58 -13.71 5.14
N ASN A 37 -2.05 -12.85 4.28
CA ASN A 37 -1.59 -11.49 4.59
C ASN A 37 -2.14 -10.44 3.61
N CYS A 38 -3.22 -10.79 2.91
CA CYS A 38 -3.87 -9.96 1.91
C CYS A 38 -5.39 -10.15 1.93
N VAL A 39 -6.11 -9.05 1.70
CA VAL A 39 -7.55 -9.03 1.43
C VAL A 39 -7.85 -8.17 0.21
N SER A 40 -8.87 -8.54 -0.58
CA SER A 40 -9.24 -7.83 -1.81
C SER A 40 -10.73 -7.96 -2.11
N THR A 41 -11.32 -6.91 -2.68
CA THR A 41 -12.68 -6.93 -3.23
C THR A 41 -12.79 -7.80 -4.49
N GLN A 42 -11.67 -8.21 -5.07
CA GLN A 42 -11.60 -9.03 -6.28
C GLN A 42 -11.26 -10.50 -6.00
N ASP A 43 -11.11 -10.87 -4.73
CA ASP A 43 -10.91 -12.27 -4.34
C ASP A 43 -12.24 -12.94 -3.99
N THR A 44 -12.41 -14.19 -4.36
CA THR A 44 -13.61 -14.98 -4.06
C THR A 44 -13.41 -15.96 -2.90
N ARG A 45 -12.16 -16.18 -2.49
CA ARG A 45 -11.84 -17.08 -1.37
C ARG A 45 -12.16 -16.40 -0.05
N GLU A 46 -12.90 -17.06 0.84
CA GLU A 46 -13.39 -16.52 2.10
C GLU A 46 -12.32 -15.80 2.93
N GLN A 47 -11.12 -16.39 3.02
CA GLN A 47 -10.00 -15.82 3.77
C GLN A 47 -9.43 -14.52 3.19
N HIS A 48 -9.66 -14.24 1.92
CA HIS A 48 -9.13 -13.08 1.20
C HIS A 48 -10.22 -12.10 0.75
N ASN A 49 -11.45 -12.58 0.63
CA ASN A 49 -12.57 -11.77 0.17
C ASN A 49 -12.95 -10.68 1.18
N ILE A 50 -13.24 -9.50 0.68
CA ILE A 50 -13.91 -8.41 1.38
C ILE A 50 -15.10 -7.93 0.55
N ALA A 51 -16.17 -7.51 1.23
CA ALA A 51 -17.36 -7.01 0.56
C ALA A 51 -17.04 -5.79 -0.33
N PRO A 52 -17.72 -5.61 -1.46
CA PRO A 52 -17.57 -4.43 -2.31
C PRO A 52 -17.82 -3.14 -1.55
N PHE A 53 -17.27 -2.04 -2.07
CA PHE A 53 -17.55 -0.69 -1.62
C PHE A 53 -18.29 0.04 -2.75
N THR A 54 -19.45 0.61 -2.45
CA THR A 54 -20.18 1.45 -3.38
C THR A 54 -20.03 2.90 -2.94
N LEU A 55 -19.45 3.73 -3.78
CA LEU A 55 -19.25 5.15 -3.51
C LEU A 55 -20.58 5.90 -3.61
N ALA A 56 -20.80 6.83 -2.72
CA ALA A 56 -21.88 7.82 -2.88
C ALA A 56 -21.55 8.78 -4.04
N ASP A 57 -22.57 9.43 -4.59
CA ASP A 57 -22.42 10.31 -5.74
C ASP A 57 -21.43 11.46 -5.47
N GLY A 58 -20.54 11.70 -6.42
CA GLY A 58 -19.57 12.80 -6.38
C GLY A 58 -18.40 12.63 -5.41
N VAL A 59 -18.23 11.44 -4.83
CA VAL A 59 -17.09 11.14 -3.95
C VAL A 59 -15.79 11.05 -4.74
N SER A 60 -14.75 11.72 -4.26
CA SER A 60 -13.41 11.72 -4.84
C SER A 60 -12.42 10.91 -3.98
N LEU A 61 -11.36 10.38 -4.61
CA LEU A 61 -10.25 9.75 -3.89
C LEU A 61 -9.58 10.69 -2.87
N SER A 62 -9.61 12.00 -3.10
CA SER A 62 -9.03 12.97 -2.15
C SER A 62 -9.79 13.02 -0.82
N GLN A 63 -11.11 12.87 -0.84
CA GLN A 63 -11.91 12.78 0.39
C GLN A 63 -11.59 11.48 1.15
N ILE A 64 -11.46 10.36 0.45
CA ILE A 64 -11.10 9.07 1.02
C ILE A 64 -9.68 9.11 1.60
N GLU A 65 -8.71 9.66 0.85
CA GLU A 65 -7.33 9.85 1.31
C GLU A 65 -7.26 10.65 2.61
N THR A 66 -8.02 11.74 2.71
CA THR A 66 -8.06 12.58 3.91
C THR A 66 -8.45 11.77 5.14
N ILE A 67 -9.41 10.85 5.01
CA ILE A 67 -9.83 9.96 6.11
C ILE A 67 -8.73 8.97 6.47
N ILE A 68 -8.12 8.34 5.46
CA ILE A 68 -7.06 7.34 5.68
C ILE A 68 -5.85 7.98 6.39
N LEU A 69 -5.46 9.18 5.99
CA LEU A 69 -4.29 9.87 6.55
C LEU A 69 -4.47 10.36 7.99
N GLN A 70 -5.69 10.30 8.56
CA GLN A 70 -5.90 10.51 9.99
C GLN A 70 -5.34 9.36 10.84
N GLN A 71 -5.11 8.19 10.25
CA GLN A 71 -4.51 7.06 10.94
C GLN A 71 -3.00 7.25 11.13
N PRO A 72 -2.43 6.81 12.27
CA PRO A 72 -1.01 7.01 12.54
C PRO A 72 -0.12 6.19 11.60
N ARG A 73 1.05 6.73 11.27
CA ARG A 73 2.11 6.09 10.47
C ARG A 73 1.66 5.70 9.06
N THR A 74 0.77 6.49 8.48
CA THR A 74 0.33 6.39 7.09
C THR A 74 1.03 7.44 6.23
N LYS A 75 1.22 7.13 4.97
CA LYS A 75 1.64 8.12 3.98
C LYS A 75 1.15 7.71 2.59
N THR A 76 0.77 8.68 1.78
CA THR A 76 0.49 8.47 0.36
C THR A 76 1.76 8.12 -0.38
N ALA A 77 1.76 7.00 -1.08
CA ALA A 77 2.87 6.54 -1.90
C ALA A 77 2.65 6.84 -3.38
N VAL A 78 1.42 6.65 -3.87
CA VAL A 78 1.02 6.96 -5.25
C VAL A 78 -0.40 7.51 -5.23
N LYS A 79 -0.67 8.51 -6.07
CA LYS A 79 -2.01 9.04 -6.30
C LYS A 79 -2.14 9.52 -7.75
N ASN A 80 -3.18 9.04 -8.41
CA ASN A 80 -3.63 9.46 -9.74
C ASN A 80 -5.12 9.84 -9.66
N ASP A 81 -5.75 10.07 -10.80
CA ASP A 81 -7.17 10.48 -10.85
C ASP A 81 -8.10 9.37 -10.30
N ASP A 82 -7.80 8.10 -10.60
CA ASP A 82 -8.62 6.94 -10.24
C ASP A 82 -7.94 5.96 -9.28
N TYR A 83 -6.66 6.13 -8.95
CA TYR A 83 -5.87 5.20 -8.13
C TYR A 83 -5.15 5.90 -6.98
N LEU A 84 -5.19 5.27 -5.82
CA LEU A 84 -4.50 5.71 -4.60
C LEU A 84 -3.80 4.52 -3.94
N ARG A 85 -2.53 4.67 -3.60
CA ARG A 85 -1.83 3.74 -2.71
C ARG A 85 -1.30 4.46 -1.48
N VAL A 86 -1.68 3.94 -0.32
CA VAL A 86 -1.22 4.43 0.99
C VAL A 86 -0.43 3.34 1.68
N GLU A 87 0.73 3.70 2.19
CA GLU A 87 1.58 2.85 3.02
C GLU A 87 1.20 3.00 4.49
N PHE A 88 1.09 1.86 5.18
CA PHE A 88 0.92 1.76 6.63
C PHE A 88 2.16 1.12 7.23
N THR A 89 2.79 1.79 8.20
CA THR A 89 3.99 1.25 8.85
C THR A 89 3.66 0.79 10.26
N SER A 90 3.96 -0.48 10.60
CA SER A 90 3.74 -1.00 11.94
C SER A 90 4.62 -0.28 12.98
N LYS A 91 4.14 -0.19 14.23
CA LYS A 91 4.80 0.61 15.29
C LYS A 91 6.17 0.05 15.68
N ILE A 92 6.27 -1.26 15.87
CA ILE A 92 7.45 -1.92 16.46
C ILE A 92 8.33 -2.48 15.35
N MET A 93 7.82 -3.41 14.54
CA MET A 93 8.62 -4.13 13.56
C MET A 93 8.87 -3.34 12.28
N ARG A 94 8.22 -2.17 12.13
CA ARG A 94 8.36 -1.29 10.97
C ARG A 94 8.01 -1.96 9.64
N PHE A 95 7.21 -3.01 9.67
CA PHE A 95 6.66 -3.63 8.47
C PHE A 95 5.76 -2.66 7.73
N VAL A 96 5.81 -2.72 6.42
CA VAL A 96 4.99 -1.87 5.56
C VAL A 96 3.92 -2.72 4.90
N ASP A 97 2.68 -2.26 5.03
CA ASP A 97 1.52 -2.78 4.33
C ASP A 97 1.05 -1.75 3.31
N ASP A 98 0.60 -2.21 2.16
CA ASP A 98 0.00 -1.37 1.14
C ASP A 98 -1.52 -1.46 1.22
N LEU A 99 -2.18 -0.31 1.23
CA LEU A 99 -3.61 -0.16 0.96
C LEU A 99 -3.76 0.48 -0.41
N GLU A 100 -4.31 -0.27 -1.35
CA GLU A 100 -4.55 0.16 -2.73
C GLU A 100 -6.04 0.34 -2.96
N LEU A 101 -6.41 1.45 -3.58
CA LEU A 101 -7.77 1.86 -3.87
C LEU A 101 -7.87 2.29 -5.32
N LYS A 102 -8.93 1.87 -6.02
CA LYS A 102 -9.20 2.32 -7.39
C LYS A 102 -10.69 2.55 -7.59
N VAL A 103 -11.01 3.68 -8.20
CA VAL A 103 -12.39 4.01 -8.57
C VAL A 103 -12.71 3.43 -9.94
N GLU A 104 -13.80 2.67 -10.03
CA GLU A 104 -14.37 2.18 -11.29
C GLU A 104 -15.89 2.44 -11.30
N GLY A 105 -16.31 3.52 -11.97
CA GLY A 105 -17.69 4.01 -11.87
C GLY A 105 -18.03 4.34 -10.42
N ASN A 106 -19.08 3.74 -9.88
CA ASN A 106 -19.47 3.90 -8.48
C ASN A 106 -18.81 2.88 -7.53
N ASN A 107 -17.95 1.99 -8.05
CA ASN A 107 -17.28 1.00 -7.24
C ASN A 107 -15.90 1.50 -6.81
N LEU A 108 -15.53 1.21 -5.56
CA LEU A 108 -14.17 1.35 -5.07
C LEU A 108 -13.59 -0.05 -4.89
N LEU A 109 -12.64 -0.39 -5.75
CA LEU A 109 -11.82 -1.59 -5.60
C LEU A 109 -10.84 -1.34 -4.46
N VAL A 110 -10.72 -2.31 -3.56
CA VAL A 110 -9.87 -2.21 -2.38
C VAL A 110 -9.01 -3.47 -2.26
N ARG A 111 -7.71 -3.26 -2.06
CA ARG A 111 -6.74 -4.31 -1.77
C ARG A 111 -5.85 -3.86 -0.62
N SER A 112 -5.66 -4.70 0.39
CA SER A 112 -4.71 -4.44 1.47
C SER A 112 -3.82 -5.65 1.69
N GLU A 113 -2.49 -5.45 1.65
CA GLU A 113 -1.52 -6.53 1.67
C GLU A 113 -0.24 -6.12 2.40
N SER A 114 0.31 -7.05 3.18
CA SER A 114 1.62 -6.88 3.79
C SER A 114 2.73 -7.22 2.80
N ARG A 115 3.73 -6.34 2.68
CA ARG A 115 4.90 -6.58 1.80
C ARG A 115 5.77 -7.74 2.26
N THR A 116 5.77 -8.04 3.55
CA THR A 116 6.62 -9.04 4.18
C THR A 116 5.84 -9.97 5.10
N GLY A 117 6.42 -11.14 5.36
CA GLY A 117 5.82 -12.13 6.26
C GLY A 117 4.87 -13.10 5.55
N HIS A 118 4.52 -14.18 6.27
CA HIS A 118 3.56 -15.18 5.80
C HIS A 118 2.14 -14.80 6.20
N SER A 119 1.95 -14.39 7.45
CA SER A 119 0.65 -13.98 8.01
C SER A 119 0.75 -12.58 8.61
N ASP A 120 -0.34 -11.82 8.51
CA ASP A 120 -0.50 -10.49 9.12
C ASP A 120 -1.37 -10.53 10.37
N PHE A 121 -1.80 -11.72 10.81
CA PHE A 121 -2.71 -11.90 11.94
C PHE A 121 -4.02 -11.11 11.82
N GLY A 122 -4.52 -10.92 10.59
CA GLY A 122 -5.77 -10.23 10.30
C GLY A 122 -5.67 -8.69 10.29
N VAL A 123 -4.46 -8.13 10.33
CA VAL A 123 -4.25 -6.66 10.34
C VAL A 123 -4.81 -6.00 9.07
N ASN A 124 -4.60 -6.60 7.89
CA ASN A 124 -5.14 -6.05 6.65
C ASN A 124 -6.67 -6.07 6.61
N ARG A 125 -7.32 -7.15 7.07
CA ARG A 125 -8.78 -7.21 7.18
C ARG A 125 -9.31 -6.15 8.14
N LYS A 126 -8.75 -6.06 9.33
CA LYS A 126 -9.14 -5.04 10.32
C LYS A 126 -8.98 -3.62 9.78
N ARG A 127 -7.92 -3.36 9.00
CA ARG A 127 -7.70 -2.05 8.34
C ARG A 127 -8.83 -1.72 7.39
N VAL A 128 -9.23 -2.66 6.55
CA VAL A 128 -10.32 -2.46 5.58
C VAL A 128 -11.67 -2.32 6.29
N ASP A 129 -11.93 -3.08 7.35
CA ASP A 129 -13.15 -2.94 8.16
C ASP A 129 -13.21 -1.56 8.83
N THR A 130 -12.09 -1.08 9.35
CA THR A 130 -11.98 0.29 9.91
C THR A 130 -12.23 1.34 8.83
N LEU A 131 -11.62 1.19 7.65
CA LEU A 131 -11.85 2.09 6.52
C LEU A 131 -13.33 2.14 6.15
N ARG A 132 -13.98 0.98 6.02
CA ARG A 132 -15.42 0.90 5.73
C ARG A 132 -16.24 1.69 6.76
N ALA A 133 -15.99 1.47 8.03
CA ALA A 133 -16.71 2.16 9.11
C ALA A 133 -16.52 3.68 9.03
N GLU A 134 -15.30 4.17 8.80
CA GLU A 134 -15.01 5.60 8.70
C GLU A 134 -15.62 6.22 7.43
N LEU A 135 -15.58 5.54 6.29
CA LEU A 135 -16.20 6.01 5.05
C LEU A 135 -17.73 6.05 5.16
N THR A 136 -18.35 5.03 5.77
CA THR A 136 -19.80 5.02 6.05
C THR A 136 -20.18 6.17 6.96
N LYS A 137 -19.46 6.39 8.06
CA LYS A 137 -19.68 7.49 9.00
C LYS A 137 -19.57 8.86 8.33
N ALA A 138 -18.68 8.99 7.35
CA ALA A 138 -18.51 10.21 6.58
C ALA A 138 -19.53 10.37 5.43
N GLY A 139 -20.38 9.35 5.18
CA GLY A 139 -21.35 9.37 4.08
C GLY A 139 -20.71 9.24 2.70
N LEU A 140 -19.50 8.67 2.61
CA LEU A 140 -18.77 8.52 1.34
C LEU A 140 -19.05 7.17 0.65
N ILE A 141 -19.63 6.21 1.36
CA ILE A 141 -20.09 4.93 0.79
C ILE A 141 -21.51 4.62 1.26
N GLU A 142 -22.22 3.82 0.44
CA GLU A 142 -23.56 3.29 0.73
C GLU A 142 -23.51 2.07 1.66
#